data_f92291ae5e2ac63537c929decd44a77d
#
_entry.id   f92291ae5e2ac63537c929decd44a77d
#
_cell.length_a   1.000
_cell.length_b   1.000
_cell.length_c   1.000
_cell.angle_alpha   90.00
_cell.angle_beta   90.00
_cell.angle_gamma   90.00
#
_symmetry.space_group_name_H-M   'P 1'
#
loop_
_entity.id
_entity.type
_entity.pdbx_description
1 polymer ?
#
loop_
_entity_poly.entity_id
_entity_poly.type
_entity_poly.pdbx_seq_one_letter_code
_entity_poly.pdbx_strand_id
1 'polypeptide(L)'
;MSALTKKSVLITGGGSGIGEGIARHFVDRGARVVITGRREQNLIEVVKDLGPQASYIVGDVTSGDSRKEMVNKAISHGGCLDALISNAGNMYRCDVQDFEEEKLLEVFHSNVIAGMMLVKESYMALKESQGCVLFVGSVHTQRAFPNASPYAATKGALESLTG
;
A
#
# COMPACT_ATOMS: atom_id res chain seq x y z
N MET A 1 13.66 18.65 15.14
CA MET A 1 13.69 17.50 14.22
C MET A 1 12.25 17.05 14.00
N SER A 2 11.88 16.64 12.79
CA SER A 2 10.55 16.07 12.53
C SER A 2 10.38 14.75 13.28
N ALA A 3 9.16 14.44 13.74
CA ALA A 3 8.82 13.16 14.37
C ALA A 3 9.03 11.95 13.41
N LEU A 4 9.13 12.19 12.10
CA LEU A 4 9.35 11.17 11.08
C LEU A 4 10.83 10.96 10.71
N THR A 5 11.75 11.76 11.27
CA THR A 5 13.19 11.61 10.99
C THR A 5 13.67 10.20 11.35
N LYS A 6 14.32 9.54 10.40
CA LYS A 6 14.83 8.15 10.49
C LYS A 6 13.75 7.06 10.57
N LYS A 7 12.47 7.38 10.47
CA LYS A 7 11.42 6.37 10.38
C LYS A 7 11.49 5.64 9.05
N SER A 8 11.27 4.33 9.07
CA SER A 8 11.25 3.46 7.90
C SER A 8 9.82 3.11 7.50
N VAL A 9 9.47 3.36 6.24
CA VAL A 9 8.09 3.23 5.75
C VAL A 9 8.06 2.40 4.47
N LEU A 10 7.17 1.40 4.44
CA LEU A 10 6.82 0.67 3.23
C LEU A 10 5.48 1.17 2.68
N ILE A 11 5.43 1.56 1.41
CA ILE A 11 4.23 2.08 0.74
C ILE A 11 3.92 1.25 -0.50
N THR A 12 2.78 0.59 -0.51
CA THR A 12 2.33 -0.14 -1.70
C THR A 12 1.59 0.78 -2.67
N GLY A 13 1.77 0.55 -3.98
CA GLY A 13 1.22 1.43 -5.01
C GLY A 13 1.85 2.83 -5.01
N GLY A 14 3.13 2.93 -4.64
CA GLY A 14 3.84 4.20 -4.48
C GLY A 14 4.34 4.86 -5.77
N GLY A 15 4.13 4.23 -6.93
CA GLY A 15 4.61 4.75 -8.22
C GLY A 15 3.72 5.81 -8.86
N SER A 16 2.62 6.24 -8.24
CA SER A 16 1.74 7.29 -8.76
C SER A 16 0.70 7.73 -7.72
N GLY A 17 0.09 8.90 -7.96
CA GLY A 17 -1.12 9.37 -7.26
C GLY A 17 -0.96 9.47 -5.75
N ILE A 18 -1.89 8.87 -4.99
CA ILE A 18 -1.92 8.95 -3.52
C ILE A 18 -0.66 8.35 -2.90
N GLY A 19 -0.23 7.17 -3.36
CA GLY A 19 0.96 6.50 -2.82
C GLY A 19 2.25 7.29 -3.06
N GLU A 20 2.42 7.89 -4.22
CA GLU A 20 3.53 8.82 -4.52
C GLU A 20 3.48 10.06 -3.62
N GLY A 21 2.29 10.68 -3.48
CA GLY A 21 2.12 11.85 -2.61
C GLY A 21 2.48 11.55 -1.15
N ILE A 22 2.09 10.36 -0.66
CA ILE A 22 2.46 9.89 0.68
C ILE A 22 3.99 9.72 0.78
N ALA A 23 4.62 9.07 -0.21
CA ALA A 23 6.06 8.85 -0.21
C ALA A 23 6.83 10.17 -0.13
N ARG A 24 6.43 11.14 -0.94
CA ARG A 24 7.00 12.50 -0.96
C ARG A 24 6.86 13.17 0.41
N HIS A 25 5.68 13.13 1.00
CA HIS A 25 5.43 13.71 2.32
C HIS A 25 6.32 13.10 3.43
N PHE A 26 6.54 11.78 3.41
CA PHE A 26 7.40 11.13 4.39
C PHE A 26 8.88 11.47 4.17
N VAL A 27 9.37 11.47 2.94
CA VAL A 27 10.76 11.82 2.60
C VAL A 27 11.07 13.26 2.98
N ASP A 28 10.20 14.21 2.68
CA ASP A 28 10.33 15.63 3.05
C ASP A 28 10.47 15.84 4.57
N ARG A 29 10.02 14.87 5.37
CA ARG A 29 10.12 14.86 6.84
C ARG A 29 11.24 14.01 7.39
N GLY A 30 12.12 13.52 6.53
CA GLY A 30 13.33 12.80 6.91
C GLY A 30 13.16 11.30 7.12
N ALA A 31 12.04 10.73 6.68
CA ALA A 31 11.84 9.28 6.70
C ALA A 31 12.60 8.59 5.56
N ARG A 32 12.93 7.31 5.75
CA ARG A 32 13.35 6.40 4.70
C ARG A 32 12.16 5.65 4.16
N VAL A 33 11.98 5.66 2.85
CA VAL A 33 10.77 5.14 2.22
C VAL A 33 11.12 4.08 1.18
N VAL A 34 10.44 2.94 1.23
CA VAL A 34 10.42 1.99 0.12
C VAL A 34 9.04 2.00 -0.50
N ILE A 35 8.99 2.27 -1.81
CA ILE A 35 7.77 2.18 -2.59
C ILE A 35 7.74 0.91 -3.42
N THR A 36 6.55 0.36 -3.64
CA THR A 36 6.38 -0.81 -4.50
C THR A 36 5.21 -0.65 -5.47
N GLY A 37 5.26 -1.37 -6.55
CA GLY A 37 4.24 -1.41 -7.60
C GLY A 37 4.67 -2.30 -8.75
N ARG A 38 3.77 -2.48 -9.72
CA ARG A 38 4.01 -3.37 -10.87
C ARG A 38 4.75 -2.69 -12.02
N ARG A 39 4.68 -1.35 -12.11
CA ARG A 39 5.26 -0.57 -13.21
C ARG A 39 6.59 0.02 -12.78
N GLU A 40 7.69 -0.63 -13.16
CA GLU A 40 9.03 -0.26 -12.75
C GLU A 40 9.40 1.18 -13.12
N GLN A 41 9.10 1.60 -14.36
CA GLN A 41 9.44 2.93 -14.84
C GLN A 41 8.88 4.05 -13.93
N ASN A 42 7.62 3.91 -13.47
CA ASN A 42 7.02 4.86 -12.56
C ASN A 42 7.75 4.91 -11.19
N LEU A 43 8.17 3.75 -10.68
CA LEU A 43 8.90 3.67 -9.43
C LEU A 43 10.28 4.34 -9.52
N ILE A 44 10.98 4.12 -10.64
CA ILE A 44 12.28 4.75 -10.92
C ILE A 44 12.15 6.27 -10.93
N GLU A 45 11.16 6.81 -11.64
CA GLU A 45 10.92 8.26 -11.73
C GLU A 45 10.65 8.86 -10.35
N VAL A 46 9.76 8.25 -9.57
CA VAL A 46 9.44 8.72 -8.22
C VAL A 46 10.67 8.68 -7.31
N VAL A 47 11.42 7.58 -7.29
CA VAL A 47 12.62 7.46 -6.43
C VAL A 47 13.71 8.43 -6.85
N LYS A 48 13.89 8.65 -8.15
CA LYS A 48 14.85 9.64 -8.67
C LYS A 48 14.54 11.05 -8.14
N ASP A 49 13.25 11.44 -8.13
CA ASP A 49 12.80 12.74 -7.62
C ASP A 49 12.95 12.86 -6.10
N LEU A 50 12.68 11.76 -5.36
CA LEU A 50 12.73 11.74 -3.90
C LEU A 50 14.15 11.66 -3.33
N GLY A 51 15.12 11.23 -4.13
CA GLY A 51 16.52 11.15 -3.73
C GLY A 51 16.87 9.94 -2.83
N PRO A 52 18.02 9.98 -2.14
CA PRO A 52 18.63 8.79 -1.53
C PRO A 52 17.86 8.22 -0.33
N GLN A 53 16.89 8.93 0.21
CA GLN A 53 16.02 8.44 1.28
C GLN A 53 14.91 7.52 0.76
N ALA A 54 14.67 7.49 -0.54
CA ALA A 54 13.71 6.63 -1.18
C ALA A 54 14.40 5.46 -1.90
N SER A 55 13.72 4.32 -1.91
CA SER A 55 14.09 3.15 -2.69
C SER A 55 12.82 2.48 -3.23
N TYR A 56 12.96 1.54 -4.15
CA TYR A 56 11.82 0.82 -4.68
C TYR A 56 12.08 -0.68 -4.81
N ILE A 57 11.00 -1.40 -4.96
CA ILE A 57 10.99 -2.79 -5.40
C ILE A 57 9.79 -3.03 -6.32
N VAL A 58 10.03 -3.66 -7.45
CA VAL A 58 8.94 -4.09 -8.35
C VAL A 58 8.28 -5.34 -7.78
N GLY A 59 6.96 -5.36 -7.74
CA GLY A 59 6.24 -6.54 -7.30
C GLY A 59 4.73 -6.36 -7.30
N ASP A 60 4.04 -7.48 -7.21
CA ASP A 60 2.58 -7.53 -7.08
C ASP A 60 2.22 -7.92 -5.64
N VAL A 61 1.39 -7.10 -4.99
CA VAL A 61 0.93 -7.35 -3.61
C VAL A 61 0.10 -8.63 -3.47
N THR A 62 -0.43 -9.16 -4.56
CA THR A 62 -1.16 -10.43 -4.57
C THR A 62 -0.24 -11.66 -4.49
N SER A 63 1.05 -11.51 -4.83
CA SER A 63 2.06 -12.56 -4.75
C SER A 63 2.68 -12.65 -3.35
N GLY A 64 2.68 -13.86 -2.76
CA GLY A 64 3.28 -14.12 -1.45
C GLY A 64 4.78 -13.85 -1.39
N ASP A 65 5.52 -14.24 -2.42
CA ASP A 65 6.96 -14.03 -2.47
C ASP A 65 7.30 -12.55 -2.65
N SER A 66 6.57 -11.84 -3.54
CA SER A 66 6.72 -10.39 -3.68
C SER A 66 6.49 -9.65 -2.35
N ARG A 67 5.49 -10.02 -1.56
CA ARG A 67 5.24 -9.38 -0.25
C ARG A 67 6.40 -9.55 0.72
N LYS A 68 6.99 -10.75 0.80
CA LYS A 68 8.19 -10.99 1.64
C LYS A 68 9.36 -10.14 1.20
N GLU A 69 9.60 -10.07 -0.11
CA GLU A 69 10.68 -9.25 -0.67
C GLU A 69 10.46 -7.75 -0.40
N MET A 70 9.22 -7.25 -0.48
CA MET A 70 8.87 -5.88 -0.14
C MET A 70 9.22 -5.54 1.32
N VAL A 71 8.85 -6.41 2.25
CA VAL A 71 9.15 -6.24 3.69
C VAL A 71 10.66 -6.28 3.93
N ASN A 72 11.35 -7.26 3.36
CA ASN A 72 12.82 -7.37 3.48
C ASN A 72 13.54 -6.15 2.89
N LYS A 73 13.07 -5.63 1.76
CA LYS A 73 13.61 -4.42 1.13
C LYS A 73 13.42 -3.20 2.04
N ALA A 74 12.26 -3.05 2.68
CA ALA A 74 12.00 -1.94 3.59
C ALA A 74 12.92 -2.00 4.81
N ILE A 75 13.07 -3.17 5.41
CA ILE A 75 13.95 -3.38 6.56
C ILE A 75 15.42 -3.11 6.18
N SER A 76 15.88 -3.63 5.04
CA SER A 76 17.28 -3.44 4.60
C SER A 76 17.61 -1.99 4.27
N HIS A 77 16.65 -1.22 3.71
CA HIS A 77 16.82 0.19 3.39
C HIS A 77 16.73 1.09 4.62
N GLY A 78 15.79 0.79 5.53
CA GLY A 78 15.49 1.63 6.70
C GLY A 78 16.20 1.22 7.99
N GLY A 79 16.65 -0.02 8.09
CA GLY A 79 17.19 -0.62 9.33
C GLY A 79 16.10 -1.24 10.22
N CYS A 80 14.83 -0.90 10.00
CA CYS A 80 13.64 -1.41 10.69
C CYS A 80 12.41 -1.21 9.78
N LEU A 81 11.21 -1.46 10.29
CA LEU A 81 9.95 -1.08 9.65
C LEU A 81 9.03 -0.42 10.67
N ASP A 82 8.89 0.89 10.60
CA ASP A 82 8.05 1.68 11.52
C ASP A 82 6.61 1.84 11.04
N ALA A 83 6.39 1.84 9.73
CA ALA A 83 5.04 1.97 9.18
C ALA A 83 4.85 1.17 7.89
N LEU A 84 3.69 0.55 7.77
CA LEU A 84 3.19 -0.05 6.54
C LEU A 84 2.00 0.76 6.03
N ILE A 85 2.11 1.31 4.83
CA ILE A 85 1.01 2.01 4.15
C ILE A 85 0.47 1.11 3.03
N SER A 86 -0.65 0.46 3.29
CA SER A 86 -1.36 -0.37 2.33
C SER A 86 -2.26 0.52 1.46
N ASN A 87 -1.70 0.98 0.34
CA ASN A 87 -2.36 1.88 -0.60
C ASN A 87 -2.69 1.21 -1.94
N ALA A 88 -1.93 0.20 -2.36
CA ALA A 88 -2.21 -0.52 -3.61
C ALA A 88 -3.63 -1.04 -3.66
N GLY A 89 -4.27 -0.90 -4.81
CA GLY A 89 -5.61 -1.40 -5.03
C GLY A 89 -6.08 -1.17 -6.46
N ASN A 90 -7.09 -1.93 -6.85
CA ASN A 90 -7.74 -1.85 -8.16
C ASN A 90 -9.16 -1.34 -8.01
N MET A 91 -9.68 -0.77 -9.09
CA MET A 91 -11.09 -0.43 -9.18
C MET A 91 -11.78 -1.39 -10.16
N TYR A 92 -12.89 -1.96 -9.72
CA TYR A 92 -13.81 -2.67 -10.59
C TYR A 92 -15.15 -1.94 -10.59
N ARG A 93 -15.57 -1.46 -11.78
CA ARG A 93 -16.85 -0.79 -11.99
C ARG A 93 -17.66 -1.59 -12.99
N CYS A 94 -18.89 -1.93 -12.61
CA CYS A 94 -19.76 -2.76 -13.40
C CYS A 94 -21.19 -2.61 -12.92
N ASP A 95 -22.18 -2.73 -13.82
CA ASP A 95 -23.59 -2.87 -13.45
C ASP A 95 -23.79 -4.22 -12.73
N VAL A 96 -24.74 -4.29 -11.79
CA VAL A 96 -24.98 -5.49 -10.99
C VAL A 96 -25.28 -6.73 -11.84
N GLN A 97 -26.01 -6.53 -12.94
CA GLN A 97 -26.38 -7.60 -13.87
C GLN A 97 -25.17 -8.18 -14.65
N ASP A 98 -24.07 -7.43 -14.72
CA ASP A 98 -22.88 -7.79 -15.50
C ASP A 98 -21.71 -8.20 -14.60
N PHE A 99 -21.98 -8.54 -13.33
CA PHE A 99 -20.92 -8.97 -12.42
C PHE A 99 -20.27 -10.26 -12.89
N GLU A 100 -18.95 -10.24 -12.95
CA GLU A 100 -18.08 -11.38 -13.18
C GLU A 100 -17.45 -11.82 -11.85
N GLU A 101 -17.70 -13.05 -11.41
CA GLU A 101 -17.17 -13.57 -10.13
C GLU A 101 -15.65 -13.48 -10.08
N GLU A 102 -14.97 -13.79 -11.17
CA GLU A 102 -13.50 -13.71 -11.26
C GLU A 102 -12.99 -12.28 -10.98
N LYS A 103 -13.66 -11.27 -11.53
CA LYS A 103 -13.31 -9.87 -11.29
C LYS A 103 -13.61 -9.42 -9.86
N LEU A 104 -14.67 -9.93 -9.27
CA LEU A 104 -14.97 -9.70 -7.86
C LEU A 104 -13.88 -10.29 -6.97
N LEU A 105 -13.48 -11.52 -7.21
CA LEU A 105 -12.38 -12.17 -6.49
C LEU A 105 -11.06 -11.41 -6.66
N GLU A 106 -10.74 -10.96 -7.87
CA GLU A 106 -9.54 -10.18 -8.17
C GLU A 106 -9.50 -8.86 -7.39
N VAL A 107 -10.59 -8.09 -7.38
CA VAL A 107 -10.63 -6.81 -6.66
C VAL A 107 -10.58 -6.99 -5.14
N PHE A 108 -11.24 -8.02 -4.59
CA PHE A 108 -11.13 -8.35 -3.17
C PHE A 108 -9.73 -8.85 -2.81
N HIS A 109 -9.12 -9.67 -3.65
CA HIS A 109 -7.77 -10.15 -3.42
C HIS A 109 -6.77 -8.99 -3.37
N SER A 110 -6.80 -8.08 -4.36
CA SER A 110 -5.85 -6.98 -4.42
C SER A 110 -6.08 -5.92 -3.33
N ASN A 111 -7.34 -5.56 -3.04
CA ASN A 111 -7.67 -4.45 -2.17
C ASN A 111 -7.73 -4.82 -0.68
N VAL A 112 -8.06 -6.07 -0.35
CA VAL A 112 -8.30 -6.52 1.03
C VAL A 112 -7.31 -7.59 1.44
N ILE A 113 -7.34 -8.76 0.76
CA ILE A 113 -6.57 -9.92 1.18
C ILE A 113 -5.07 -9.64 1.10
N ALA A 114 -4.60 -9.01 0.02
CA ALA A 114 -3.19 -8.67 -0.15
C ALA A 114 -2.69 -7.76 0.98
N GLY A 115 -3.48 -6.76 1.39
CA GLY A 115 -3.15 -5.88 2.52
C GLY A 115 -3.06 -6.65 3.84
N MET A 116 -4.04 -7.51 4.14
CA MET A 116 -4.03 -8.36 5.35
C MET A 116 -2.81 -9.29 5.37
N MET A 117 -2.49 -9.91 4.24
CA MET A 117 -1.32 -10.78 4.11
C MET A 117 -0.01 -10.00 4.25
N LEU A 118 0.05 -8.76 3.76
CA LEU A 118 1.23 -7.92 3.93
C LEU A 118 1.42 -7.52 5.41
N VAL A 119 0.33 -7.27 6.14
CA VAL A 119 0.39 -7.07 7.61
C VAL A 119 0.96 -8.31 8.29
N LYS A 120 0.52 -9.51 7.91
CA LYS A 120 1.08 -10.77 8.43
C LYS A 120 2.58 -10.87 8.19
N GLU A 121 3.04 -10.60 6.97
CA GLU A 121 4.47 -10.67 6.62
C GLU A 121 5.30 -9.59 7.36
N SER A 122 4.70 -8.43 7.67
CA SER A 122 5.35 -7.31 8.37
C SER A 122 5.26 -7.40 9.89
N TYR A 123 4.46 -8.32 10.43
CA TYR A 123 4.04 -8.33 11.84
C TYR A 123 5.20 -8.27 12.83
N MET A 124 6.21 -9.11 12.66
CA MET A 124 7.35 -9.17 13.59
C MET A 124 8.17 -7.89 13.57
N ALA A 125 8.44 -7.34 12.38
CA ALA A 125 9.19 -6.10 12.23
C ALA A 125 8.45 -4.89 12.82
N LEU A 126 7.14 -4.78 12.56
CA LEU A 126 6.30 -3.72 13.14
C LEU A 126 6.17 -3.85 14.66
N LYS A 127 6.04 -5.08 15.17
CA LYS A 127 6.00 -5.30 16.62
C LYS A 127 7.29 -4.88 17.30
N GLU A 128 8.43 -5.21 16.73
CA GLU A 128 9.76 -4.85 17.28
C GLU A 128 9.97 -3.34 17.29
N SER A 129 9.57 -2.63 16.24
CA SER A 129 9.69 -1.17 16.16
C SER A 129 8.58 -0.40 16.88
N GLN A 130 7.57 -1.08 17.43
CA GLN A 130 6.32 -0.48 17.91
C GLN A 130 5.64 0.37 16.81
N GLY A 131 5.67 -0.15 15.59
CA GLY A 131 5.21 0.49 14.38
C GLY A 131 3.70 0.44 14.21
N CYS A 132 3.23 0.96 13.07
CA CYS A 132 1.81 1.02 12.76
C CYS A 132 1.50 0.58 11.32
N VAL A 133 0.22 0.28 11.09
CA VAL A 133 -0.33 0.01 9.76
C VAL A 133 -1.38 1.06 9.43
N LEU A 134 -1.35 1.55 8.19
CA LEU A 134 -2.37 2.43 7.64
C LEU A 134 -2.93 1.81 6.36
N PHE A 135 -4.25 1.67 6.31
CA PHE A 135 -4.96 1.31 5.07
C PHE A 135 -5.57 2.55 4.43
N VAL A 136 -5.38 2.71 3.13
CA VAL A 136 -6.00 3.80 2.37
C VAL A 136 -7.44 3.42 2.03
N GLY A 137 -8.38 4.04 2.74
CA GLY A 137 -9.82 3.90 2.56
C GLY A 137 -10.36 4.61 1.31
N SER A 138 -11.64 4.94 1.31
CA SER A 138 -12.27 5.70 0.22
C SER A 138 -13.55 6.37 0.70
N VAL A 139 -13.88 7.51 0.11
CA VAL A 139 -15.20 8.17 0.25
C VAL A 139 -16.36 7.30 -0.23
N HIS A 140 -16.09 6.27 -1.04
CA HIS A 140 -17.09 5.31 -1.51
C HIS A 140 -17.70 4.45 -0.37
N THR A 141 -17.11 4.42 0.81
CA THR A 141 -17.68 3.76 1.98
C THR A 141 -18.86 4.54 2.57
N GLN A 142 -18.89 5.86 2.35
CA GLN A 142 -19.87 6.76 2.93
C GLN A 142 -20.87 7.31 1.90
N ARG A 143 -20.55 7.23 0.61
CA ARG A 143 -21.38 7.74 -0.49
C ARG A 143 -21.47 6.71 -1.60
N ALA A 144 -22.71 6.46 -2.04
CA ALA A 144 -22.97 5.60 -3.19
C ALA A 144 -22.49 6.28 -4.48
N PHE A 145 -21.78 5.52 -5.30
CA PHE A 145 -21.39 5.91 -6.66
C PHE A 145 -21.90 4.85 -7.63
N PRO A 146 -22.46 5.24 -8.79
CA PRO A 146 -22.91 4.28 -9.79
C PRO A 146 -21.82 3.29 -10.16
N ASN A 147 -22.18 2.02 -10.28
CA ASN A 147 -21.33 0.93 -10.75
C ASN A 147 -20.05 0.68 -9.94
N ALA A 148 -19.96 1.21 -8.71
CA ALA A 148 -18.76 1.11 -7.87
C ALA A 148 -18.96 0.22 -6.62
N SER A 149 -20.06 -0.52 -6.55
CA SER A 149 -20.38 -1.34 -5.36
C SER A 149 -19.31 -2.38 -5.01
N PRO A 150 -18.66 -3.10 -5.95
CA PRO A 150 -17.59 -4.03 -5.61
C PRO A 150 -16.39 -3.32 -4.98
N TYR A 151 -15.97 -2.21 -5.55
CA TYR A 151 -14.87 -1.40 -5.00
C TYR A 151 -15.23 -0.83 -3.62
N ALA A 152 -16.43 -0.26 -3.47
CA ALA A 152 -16.92 0.28 -2.20
C ALA A 152 -16.94 -0.79 -1.11
N ALA A 153 -17.37 -2.02 -1.43
CA ALA A 153 -17.35 -3.16 -0.52
C ALA A 153 -15.94 -3.49 -0.03
N THR A 154 -14.93 -3.48 -0.94
CA THR A 154 -13.54 -3.71 -0.53
C THR A 154 -13.02 -2.63 0.42
N LYS A 155 -13.39 -1.37 0.20
CA LYS A 155 -12.98 -0.26 1.06
C LYS A 155 -13.71 -0.26 2.41
N GLY A 156 -14.99 -0.65 2.44
CA GLY A 156 -15.73 -0.90 3.68
C GLY A 156 -15.13 -2.03 4.52
N ALA A 157 -14.64 -3.10 3.88
CA ALA A 157 -13.93 -4.17 4.56
C ALA A 157 -12.65 -3.65 5.26
N LEU A 158 -11.89 -2.74 4.64
CA LEU A 158 -10.70 -2.14 5.26
C LEU A 158 -11.06 -1.23 6.45
N GLU A 159 -12.16 -0.48 6.36
CA GLU A 159 -12.66 0.35 7.46
C GLU A 159 -13.02 -0.52 8.67
N SER A 160 -13.76 -1.62 8.45
CA SER A 160 -14.12 -2.56 9.52
C SER A 160 -12.91 -3.33 10.09
N LEU A 161 -11.85 -3.51 9.29
CA LEU A 161 -10.62 -4.19 9.74
C LEU A 161 -9.82 -3.35 10.74
N THR A 162 -9.95 -2.03 10.70
CA THR A 162 -9.15 -1.08 11.50
C THR A 162 -9.92 -0.44 12.65
N GLY A 163 -11.23 -0.70 12.76
CA GLY A 163 -12.14 -0.15 13.78
C GLY A 163 -12.09 -0.82 15.15
#